data_d6127663021e2d4f6b2740ae5d332a10
#
_entry.id   d6127663021e2d4f6b2740ae5d332a10
#
_cell.length_a   1.000
_cell.length_b   1.000
_cell.length_c   1.000
_cell.angle_alpha   90.00
_cell.angle_beta   90.00
_cell.angle_gamma   90.00
#
_symmetry.space_group_name_H-M   'P 1'
#
loop_
_entity.id
_entity.type
_entity.pdbx_description
1 polymer ?
#
loop_
_entity_poly.entity_id
_entity_poly.type
_entity_poly.pdbx_seq_one_letter_code
_entity_poly.pdbx_strand_id
1 'polypeptide(L)'
;MDGCIHVGIPEFSYAKAYTCVVTNLSSREFRDKYTRDGDPSKFCQMNSMVDVSRGRMAAFPGGILLRNRDNDVVGAIGVSGASGDEDEYVCLRSVWDSGLPLITRPKEHSCTTSREE
;
A
#
# COMPACT_ATOMS: atom_id res chain seq x y z
N MET A 1 -11.13 -25.49 1.91
CA MET A 1 -11.08 -24.91 1.74
C MET A 1 -10.81 -24.37 1.71
N ASP A 2 -10.99 -24.51 1.77
CA ASP A 2 -10.72 -23.98 1.72
C ASP A 2 -10.55 -23.11 2.23
N GLY A 3 -11.43 -23.66 2.15
CA GLY A 3 -11.48 -22.73 3.12
C GLY A 3 -10.32 -22.17 3.55
N CYS A 4 -9.51 -22.70 3.23
CA CYS A 4 -8.34 -22.00 3.55
C CYS A 4 -8.34 -20.59 3.01
N ILE A 5 -9.39 -20.27 2.37
CA ILE A 5 -9.61 -18.87 2.07
C ILE A 5 -9.79 -18.17 3.40
N HIS A 6 -8.89 -17.28 3.67
CA HIS A 6 -8.97 -16.53 4.90
C HIS A 6 -10.06 -15.49 4.81
N VAL A 7 -10.90 -15.45 5.82
CA VAL A 7 -12.00 -14.51 5.84
C VAL A 7 -11.52 -13.09 5.66
N GLY A 8 -10.36 -12.76 6.19
CA GLY A 8 -9.84 -11.39 6.13
C GLY A 8 -9.18 -10.96 4.84
N ILE A 9 -9.01 -11.85 3.86
CA ILE A 9 -8.27 -11.48 2.65
C ILE A 9 -8.91 -10.31 1.90
N PRO A 10 -10.22 -10.32 1.63
CA PRO A 10 -10.82 -9.17 0.95
C PRO A 10 -10.71 -7.91 1.78
N GLU A 11 -10.85 -8.04 3.10
CA GLU A 11 -10.74 -6.89 3.99
C GLU A 11 -9.33 -6.32 3.98
N PHE A 12 -8.31 -7.18 3.87
CA PHE A 12 -6.93 -6.71 3.79
C PHE A 12 -6.67 -5.95 2.49
N SER A 13 -7.23 -6.41 1.38
CA SER A 13 -7.09 -5.70 0.10
C SER A 13 -7.68 -4.29 0.21
N TYR A 14 -8.88 -4.21 0.75
CA TYR A 14 -9.53 -2.92 0.96
C TYR A 14 -8.71 -2.04 1.90
N ALA A 15 -8.25 -2.64 3.00
CA ALA A 15 -7.51 -1.89 4.02
C ALA A 15 -6.21 -1.32 3.45
N LYS A 16 -5.52 -2.08 2.60
CA LYS A 16 -4.29 -1.59 1.98
C LYS A 16 -4.57 -0.39 1.09
N ALA A 17 -5.61 -0.46 0.27
CA ALA A 17 -5.98 0.65 -0.59
C ALA A 17 -6.45 1.85 0.23
N TYR A 18 -7.26 1.59 1.25
CA TYR A 18 -7.76 2.65 2.13
C TYR A 18 -6.60 3.37 2.82
N THR A 19 -5.61 2.61 3.29
CA THR A 19 -4.43 3.18 3.93
C THR A 19 -3.73 4.17 3.00
N CYS A 20 -3.60 3.80 1.74
CA CYS A 20 -2.97 4.67 0.76
C CYS A 20 -3.70 6.00 0.62
N VAL A 21 -5.01 5.96 0.56
CA VAL A 21 -5.81 7.17 0.36
C VAL A 21 -5.74 8.09 1.56
N VAL A 22 -5.86 7.55 2.78
CA VAL A 22 -5.91 8.39 3.97
C VAL A 22 -4.54 8.88 4.42
N THR A 23 -3.46 8.16 4.08
CA THR A 23 -2.11 8.57 4.47
C THR A 23 -1.37 9.27 3.36
N ASN A 24 -1.85 9.19 2.13
CA ASN A 24 -1.19 9.72 0.95
C ASN A 24 0.17 9.05 0.71
N LEU A 25 0.30 7.80 1.13
CA LEU A 25 1.50 6.97 1.01
C LEU A 25 1.09 5.60 0.50
N SER A 26 2.04 4.83 -0.03
CA SER A 26 1.76 3.41 -0.23
C SER A 26 1.68 2.75 1.14
N SER A 27 1.06 1.58 1.20
CA SER A 27 0.95 0.90 2.49
C SER A 27 2.33 0.47 3.01
N ARG A 28 3.30 0.21 2.13
CA ARG A 28 4.68 -0.03 2.53
C ARG A 28 5.28 1.23 3.15
N GLU A 29 5.11 2.38 2.50
CA GLU A 29 5.66 3.63 2.98
C GLU A 29 5.07 4.01 4.33
N PHE A 30 3.78 3.73 4.51
CA PHE A 30 3.14 3.97 5.80
C PHE A 30 3.80 3.14 6.89
N ARG A 31 3.97 1.83 6.65
CA ARG A 31 4.63 0.96 7.62
C ARG A 31 6.04 1.43 7.91
N ASP A 32 6.81 1.70 6.87
CA ASP A 32 8.23 2.03 7.03
C ASP A 32 8.42 3.34 7.76
N LYS A 33 7.53 4.29 7.55
CA LYS A 33 7.60 5.59 8.21
C LYS A 33 7.61 5.44 9.73
N TYR A 34 6.87 4.45 10.25
CA TYR A 34 6.72 4.27 11.68
C TYR A 34 7.55 3.14 12.26
N THR A 35 8.23 2.36 11.43
CA THR A 35 9.01 1.23 11.92
C THR A 35 10.49 1.31 11.56
N ARG A 36 10.86 2.17 10.64
CA ARG A 36 12.22 2.21 10.10
C ARG A 36 13.29 2.44 11.16
N ASP A 37 13.00 3.31 12.11
CA ASP A 37 13.99 3.71 13.11
C ASP A 37 14.01 2.78 14.32
N GLY A 38 13.10 1.83 14.38
CA GLY A 38 12.99 0.96 15.54
C GLY A 38 12.50 1.68 16.79
N ASP A 39 11.87 2.84 16.64
CA ASP A 39 11.38 3.62 17.76
C ASP A 39 10.06 3.05 18.26
N PRO A 40 9.98 2.53 19.50
CA PRO A 40 8.73 1.96 19.99
C PRO A 40 7.59 2.96 20.02
N SER A 41 7.89 4.23 20.23
CA SER A 41 6.85 5.26 20.26
C SER A 41 6.17 5.41 18.91
N LYS A 42 6.94 5.38 17.83
CA LYS A 42 6.38 5.45 16.48
C LYS A 42 5.57 4.21 16.16
N PHE A 43 6.06 3.05 16.59
CA PHE A 43 5.34 1.81 16.37
C PHE A 43 3.99 1.83 17.07
N CYS A 44 3.96 2.35 18.30
CA CYS A 44 2.70 2.50 19.03
C CYS A 44 1.75 3.46 18.33
N GLN A 45 2.28 4.55 17.76
CA GLN A 45 1.45 5.49 17.01
C GLN A 45 0.81 4.81 15.81
N MET A 46 1.60 4.04 15.06
CA MET A 46 1.08 3.32 13.90
C MET A 46 -0.05 2.37 14.31
N ASN A 47 0.19 1.59 15.36
CA ASN A 47 -0.82 0.66 15.83
C ASN A 47 -2.08 1.37 16.30
N SER A 48 -1.92 2.53 16.93
CA SER A 48 -3.07 3.33 17.36
C SER A 48 -3.88 3.83 16.17
N MET A 49 -3.20 4.25 15.12
CA MET A 49 -3.88 4.70 13.90
C MET A 49 -4.68 3.57 13.29
N VAL A 50 -4.07 2.39 13.19
CA VAL A 50 -4.77 1.22 12.65
C VAL A 50 -5.98 0.87 13.52
N ASP A 51 -5.80 0.90 14.82
CA ASP A 51 -6.87 0.56 15.76
C ASP A 51 -8.02 1.57 15.69
N VAL A 52 -7.69 2.86 15.68
CA VAL A 52 -8.71 3.91 15.58
C VAL A 52 -9.48 3.81 14.28
N SER A 53 -8.83 3.34 13.23
CA SER A 53 -9.51 3.15 11.94
C SER A 53 -10.51 2.01 11.95
N ARG A 54 -10.57 1.27 13.04
CA ARG A 54 -11.46 0.10 13.20
C ARG A 54 -11.16 -0.97 12.15
N GLY A 55 -9.88 -1.21 11.93
CA GLY A 55 -9.45 -2.25 11.00
C GLY A 55 -9.52 -1.86 9.54
N ARG A 56 -9.80 -0.60 9.24
CA ARG A 56 -9.82 -0.17 7.85
C ARG A 56 -8.45 0.14 7.29
N MET A 57 -7.44 0.30 8.16
CA MET A 57 -6.07 0.53 7.73
C MET A 57 -5.23 -0.71 7.96
N ALA A 58 -4.21 -0.90 7.14
CA ALA A 58 -3.29 -2.01 7.28
C ALA A 58 -1.88 -1.54 6.93
N ALA A 59 -0.90 -1.91 7.75
CA ALA A 59 0.49 -1.52 7.58
C ALA A 59 1.30 -2.64 6.94
N PHE A 60 0.84 -3.13 5.79
CA PHE A 60 1.50 -4.18 5.03
C PHE A 60 1.66 -3.75 3.58
N PRO A 61 2.76 -4.13 2.92
CA PRO A 61 2.89 -3.86 1.49
C PRO A 61 1.75 -4.51 0.69
N GLY A 62 1.41 -3.92 -0.43
CA GLY A 62 0.35 -4.44 -1.28
C GLY A 62 -0.70 -3.40 -1.61
N GLY A 63 -0.55 -2.19 -1.08
CA GLY A 63 -1.40 -1.07 -1.47
C GLY A 63 -0.54 -0.01 -2.11
N ILE A 64 -0.95 0.52 -3.24
CA ILE A 64 -0.24 1.60 -3.90
C ILE A 64 -1.20 2.72 -4.24
N LEU A 65 -0.67 3.92 -4.22
CA LEU A 65 -1.41 5.12 -4.53
C LEU A 65 -1.25 5.40 -6.02
N LEU A 66 -2.33 5.79 -6.66
CA LEU A 66 -2.32 6.11 -8.09
C LEU A 66 -2.43 7.61 -8.27
N ARG A 67 -1.53 8.17 -9.08
CA ARG A 67 -1.53 9.60 -9.37
C ARG A 67 -1.58 9.79 -10.88
N ASN A 68 -2.13 10.92 -11.30
CA ASN A 68 -2.09 11.29 -12.70
C ASN A 68 -0.78 12.03 -13.01
N ARG A 69 -0.64 12.49 -14.23
CA ARG A 69 0.60 13.18 -14.64
C ARG A 69 0.79 14.51 -13.92
N ASP A 70 -0.28 15.10 -13.43
CA ASP A 70 -0.21 16.33 -12.65
C ASP A 70 0.10 16.05 -11.18
N ASN A 71 0.34 14.78 -10.86
CA ASN A 71 0.65 14.33 -9.51
C ASN A 71 -0.54 14.42 -8.54
N ASP A 72 -1.74 14.48 -9.08
CA ASP A 72 -2.95 14.42 -8.25
C ASP A 72 -3.31 12.97 -7.97
N VAL A 73 -3.75 12.70 -6.75
CA VAL A 73 -4.19 11.37 -6.37
C VAL A 73 -5.53 11.09 -7.05
N VAL A 74 -5.59 10.00 -7.81
CA VAL A 74 -6.81 9.61 -8.49
C VAL A 74 -7.39 8.31 -7.97
N GLY A 75 -6.66 7.61 -7.09
CA GLY A 75 -7.17 6.38 -6.51
C GLY A 75 -6.09 5.56 -5.87
N ALA A 76 -6.40 4.34 -5.54
CA ALA A 76 -5.45 3.39 -4.95
C ALA A 76 -5.86 1.98 -5.30
N ILE A 77 -4.89 1.08 -5.26
CA ILE A 77 -5.12 -0.36 -5.48
C ILE A 77 -4.60 -1.10 -4.27
N GLY A 78 -5.34 -2.11 -3.83
CA GLY A 78 -4.89 -2.99 -2.78
C GLY A 78 -5.00 -4.43 -3.23
N VAL A 79 -3.96 -5.21 -3.00
CA VAL A 79 -3.92 -6.62 -3.34
C VAL A 79 -3.52 -7.41 -2.10
N SER A 80 -4.19 -8.51 -1.88
CA SER A 80 -3.90 -9.42 -0.78
C SER A 80 -4.10 -10.85 -1.25
N GLY A 81 -3.17 -11.72 -0.94
CA GLY A 81 -3.28 -13.12 -1.34
C GLY A 81 -1.96 -13.85 -1.35
N ALA A 82 -0.86 -13.13 -1.20
CA ALA A 82 0.47 -13.71 -1.16
C ALA A 82 1.28 -12.96 -0.09
N SER A 83 2.59 -12.95 -0.21
CA SER A 83 3.37 -12.11 0.71
C SER A 83 3.13 -10.64 0.37
N GLY A 84 3.42 -9.76 1.33
CA GLY A 84 3.25 -8.33 1.09
C GLY A 84 4.04 -7.84 -0.12
N ASP A 85 5.28 -8.31 -0.25
CA ASP A 85 6.12 -7.90 -1.38
C ASP A 85 5.55 -8.39 -2.70
N GLU A 86 5.04 -9.61 -2.75
CA GLU A 86 4.42 -10.15 -3.95
C GLU A 86 3.13 -9.42 -4.29
N ASP A 87 2.35 -9.08 -3.27
CA ASP A 87 1.11 -8.33 -3.47
C ASP A 87 1.41 -6.95 -4.06
N GLU A 88 2.44 -6.30 -3.55
CA GLU A 88 2.85 -4.99 -4.07
C GLU A 88 3.32 -5.10 -5.51
N TYR A 89 4.08 -6.14 -5.82
CA TYR A 89 4.55 -6.37 -7.18
C TYR A 89 3.37 -6.54 -8.14
N VAL A 90 2.36 -7.28 -7.72
CA VAL A 90 1.16 -7.47 -8.56
C VAL A 90 0.49 -6.13 -8.82
N CYS A 91 0.39 -5.27 -7.82
CA CYS A 91 -0.16 -3.93 -7.99
C CYS A 91 0.61 -3.16 -9.06
N LEU A 92 1.92 -3.11 -8.93
CA LEU A 92 2.77 -2.33 -9.83
C LEU A 92 2.71 -2.88 -11.25
N ARG A 93 2.76 -4.19 -11.40
CA ARG A 93 2.66 -4.82 -12.72
C ARG A 93 1.31 -4.56 -13.37
N SER A 94 0.25 -4.59 -12.58
CA SER A 94 -1.09 -4.36 -13.11
C SER A 94 -1.22 -2.98 -13.72
N VAL A 95 -0.70 -1.97 -13.01
CA VAL A 95 -0.74 -0.60 -13.52
C VAL A 95 0.13 -0.46 -14.76
N TRP A 96 1.34 -1.04 -14.72
CA TRP A 96 2.25 -0.98 -15.84
C TRP A 96 1.62 -1.63 -17.08
N ASP A 97 1.10 -2.84 -16.92
CA ASP A 97 0.54 -3.60 -18.03
C ASP A 97 -0.75 -2.99 -18.57
N SER A 98 -1.44 -2.18 -17.77
CA SER A 98 -2.67 -1.54 -18.21
C SER A 98 -2.44 -0.48 -19.29
N GLY A 99 -1.23 0.06 -19.35
CA GLY A 99 -0.93 1.13 -20.29
C GLY A 99 -1.54 2.47 -19.93
N LEU A 100 -2.19 2.58 -18.79
CA LEU A 100 -2.78 3.85 -18.37
C LEU A 100 -1.68 4.81 -17.93
N PRO A 101 -1.89 6.12 -18.15
CA PRO A 101 -0.88 7.13 -17.78
C PRO A 101 -0.92 7.44 -16.29
N LEU A 102 -0.67 6.44 -15.47
CA LEU A 102 -0.71 6.57 -14.02
C LEU A 102 0.68 6.49 -13.44
N ILE A 103 0.90 7.25 -12.39
CA ILE A 103 2.14 7.27 -11.63
C ILE A 103 1.87 6.60 -10.30
N THR A 104 2.72 5.66 -9.93
CA THR A 104 2.54 4.87 -8.71
C THR A 104 3.44 5.32 -7.57
N ARG A 105 4.37 6.25 -7.83
CA ARG A 105 5.29 6.74 -6.80
C ARG A 105 5.39 8.24 -6.87
N PRO A 106 5.60 8.89 -5.74
CA PRO A 106 5.93 10.31 -5.75
C PRO A 106 7.24 10.52 -6.48
N LYS A 107 7.43 11.69 -7.04
CA LYS A 107 8.63 12.01 -7.82
C LYS A 107 9.90 11.85 -7.00
N GLU A 108 9.84 12.18 -5.74
CA GLU A 108 11.02 12.10 -4.89
C GLU A 108 11.47 10.68 -4.63
N HIS A 109 10.68 9.68 -5.02
CA HIS A 109 11.03 8.28 -4.88
C HIS A 109 11.44 7.67 -6.21
N SER A 110 11.71 8.47 -7.19
CA SER A 110 12.03 7.98 -8.53
C SER A 110 13.30 7.16 -8.55
N CYS A 111 14.15 7.34 -7.60
CA CYS A 111 15.42 6.64 -7.55
C CYS A 111 15.26 5.13 -7.44
N THR A 112 14.13 4.72 -7.07
CA THR A 112 13.97 3.30 -6.93
C THR A 112 13.51 2.71 -8.23
N THR A 113 13.50 2.51 -8.46
CA THR A 113 13.13 1.69 -9.11
C THR A 113 12.77 1.27 -9.95
N SER A 114 12.62 0.89 -9.83
CA SER A 114 12.31 0.31 -10.38
C SER A 114 11.85 0.06 -11.32
N ARG A 115 11.68 0.13 -11.63
CA ARG A 115 11.14 -0.23 -12.43
C ARG A 115 11.47 0.03 -13.50
N GLU A 116 11.81 0.06 -13.35
CA GLU A 116 12.11 0.20 -14.10
C GLU A 116 12.27 0.03 -14.74
N GLU A 117 12.19 -0.17 -14.21
CA GLU A 117 12.25 -0.43 -14.61
C GLU A 117 12.10 -0.58 -15.16
#